data_e24f8fa0c65e52115f1a94f06385e89a
#
_entry.id   e24f8fa0c65e52115f1a94f06385e89a
#
_cell.length_a   1.000
_cell.length_b   1.000
_cell.length_c   1.000
_cell.angle_alpha   90.00
_cell.angle_beta   90.00
_cell.angle_gamma   90.00
#
_symmetry.space_group_name_H-M   'P 1'
#
loop_
_entity.id
_entity.type
_entity.pdbx_description
1 polymer ?
#
loop_
_entity_poly.entity_id
_entity_poly.type
_entity_poly.pdbx_seq_one_letter_code
_entity_poly.pdbx_strand_id
1 'polypeptide(L)'
;MKQKKKLHQKNSTFGIVILLMAIFIIFFNITKENHTLAQKNENYKLSDTYRNESLLDRAMFVTERDDEVTIAVLGSSVTFGKGATEDQPVWGDLLEAGLNEMDGIIAKVINHGYSGYSTADLISREKIDAVVKDKPDIIIFELCLINNNRYPQNDINQTKLDIQWIMDRFSEELPDTLVILQTANPTIYNDVFLEDGKVTYDQYNNEIAEYVKAQQWPFIDTYHLMQTKMEDQNLAIEEILDDNVHPNGVGYNLWFELLKERLNMPVKELH
;
A
#
# COMPACT_ATOMS: atom_id res chain seq x y z
N MET A 1 65.94 -10.19 25.02
CA MET A 1 65.05 -9.19 24.39
C MET A 1 64.43 -9.59 23.05
N LYS A 2 64.99 -10.50 22.27
CA LYS A 2 64.46 -10.89 20.96
C LYS A 2 63.18 -11.76 20.97
N GLN A 3 62.90 -12.55 22.00
CA GLN A 3 61.72 -13.42 22.09
C GLN A 3 60.41 -12.67 22.37
N LYS A 4 60.42 -11.61 23.20
CA LYS A 4 59.20 -10.83 23.49
C LYS A 4 58.66 -10.06 22.26
N LYS A 5 59.55 -9.61 21.35
CA LYS A 5 59.13 -8.91 20.10
C LYS A 5 58.39 -9.87 19.10
N LYS A 6 58.80 -11.15 19.02
CA LYS A 6 58.15 -12.12 18.13
C LYS A 6 56.73 -12.52 18.61
N LEU A 7 56.51 -12.54 19.94
CA LEU A 7 55.18 -12.88 20.47
C LEU A 7 54.17 -11.73 20.26
N HIS A 8 54.58 -10.48 20.41
CA HIS A 8 53.75 -9.29 20.19
C HIS A 8 53.38 -9.14 18.68
N GLN A 9 54.27 -9.50 17.77
CA GLN A 9 54.02 -9.43 16.34
C GLN A 9 53.05 -10.52 15.87
N LYS A 10 53.08 -11.74 16.49
CA LYS A 10 52.13 -12.82 16.20
C LYS A 10 50.70 -12.49 16.68
N ASN A 11 50.56 -11.85 17.82
CA ASN A 11 49.23 -11.49 18.36
C ASN A 11 48.62 -10.33 17.57
N SER A 12 49.40 -9.40 17.04
CA SER A 12 48.94 -8.32 16.18
C SER A 12 48.43 -8.82 14.82
N THR A 13 49.16 -9.73 14.18
CA THR A 13 48.70 -10.32 12.89
C THR A 13 47.47 -11.19 13.06
N PHE A 14 47.30 -11.92 14.17
CA PHE A 14 46.14 -12.73 14.46
C PHE A 14 44.90 -11.84 14.66
N GLY A 15 45.04 -10.71 15.39
CA GLY A 15 43.95 -9.74 15.58
C GLY A 15 43.49 -9.09 14.25
N ILE A 16 44.43 -8.77 13.37
CA ILE A 16 44.12 -8.20 12.04
C ILE A 16 43.38 -9.23 11.19
N VAL A 17 43.72 -10.50 11.20
CA VAL A 17 43.05 -11.56 10.45
C VAL A 17 41.61 -11.75 10.93
N ILE A 18 41.39 -11.75 12.25
CA ILE A 18 40.04 -11.85 12.82
C ILE A 18 39.20 -10.63 12.41
N LEU A 19 39.73 -9.43 12.45
CA LEU A 19 39.04 -8.20 12.05
C LEU A 19 38.67 -8.25 10.56
N LEU A 20 39.58 -8.68 9.70
CA LEU A 20 39.31 -8.83 8.27
C LEU A 20 38.26 -9.89 7.97
N MET A 21 38.25 -11.03 8.70
CA MET A 21 37.19 -12.04 8.62
C MET A 21 35.84 -11.49 9.05
N ALA A 22 35.78 -10.72 10.12
CA ALA A 22 34.54 -10.09 10.60
C ALA A 22 33.98 -9.10 9.57
N ILE A 23 34.84 -8.24 8.99
CA ILE A 23 34.48 -7.32 7.92
C ILE A 23 33.98 -8.08 6.67
N PHE A 24 34.65 -9.17 6.31
CA PHE A 24 34.24 -10.00 5.17
C PHE A 24 32.87 -10.66 5.40
N ILE A 25 32.61 -11.15 6.60
CA ILE A 25 31.30 -11.74 6.98
C ILE A 25 30.19 -10.68 6.93
N ILE A 26 30.46 -9.47 7.45
CA ILE A 26 29.49 -8.35 7.40
C ILE A 26 29.22 -7.95 5.95
N PHE A 27 30.28 -7.81 5.13
CA PHE A 27 30.14 -7.45 3.73
C PHE A 27 29.39 -8.54 2.93
N PHE A 28 29.69 -9.82 3.20
CA PHE A 28 29.01 -10.95 2.58
C PHE A 28 27.51 -11.02 2.95
N ASN A 29 27.17 -10.74 4.22
CA ASN A 29 25.77 -10.68 4.65
C ASN A 29 25.03 -9.50 4.00
N ILE A 30 25.66 -8.31 3.94
CA ILE A 30 25.08 -7.14 3.26
C ILE A 30 24.87 -7.40 1.75
N THR A 31 25.84 -8.02 1.09
CA THR A 31 25.70 -8.35 -0.34
C THR A 31 24.64 -9.43 -0.57
N LYS A 32 24.52 -10.41 0.31
CA LYS A 32 23.48 -11.44 0.26
C LYS A 32 22.09 -10.85 0.51
N GLU A 33 21.93 -9.95 1.49
CA GLU A 33 20.68 -9.22 1.74
C GLU A 33 20.29 -8.36 0.53
N ASN A 34 21.22 -7.59 -0.01
CA ASN A 34 21.00 -6.77 -1.21
C ASN A 34 20.65 -7.62 -2.43
N HIS A 35 21.27 -8.80 -2.60
CA HIS A 35 20.95 -9.72 -3.69
C HIS A 35 19.57 -10.37 -3.50
N THR A 36 19.19 -10.67 -2.26
CA THR A 36 17.87 -11.20 -1.93
C THR A 36 16.79 -10.13 -2.14
N LEU A 37 17.05 -8.87 -1.76
CA LEU A 37 16.15 -7.74 -2.01
C LEU A 37 16.01 -7.45 -3.52
N ALA A 38 17.11 -7.51 -4.28
CA ALA A 38 17.04 -7.34 -5.74
C ALA A 38 16.29 -8.49 -6.43
N GLN A 39 16.45 -9.74 -5.99
CA GLN A 39 15.68 -10.88 -6.48
C GLN A 39 14.20 -10.81 -6.05
N LYS A 40 13.90 -10.34 -4.83
CA LYS A 40 12.52 -10.10 -4.39
C LYS A 40 11.84 -9.03 -5.24
N ASN A 41 12.54 -7.93 -5.55
CA ASN A 41 12.02 -6.89 -6.44
C ASN A 41 11.83 -7.37 -7.89
N GLU A 42 12.62 -8.34 -8.38
CA GLU A 42 12.37 -8.96 -9.69
C GLU A 42 11.17 -9.91 -9.69
N ASN A 43 10.88 -10.58 -8.58
CA ASN A 43 9.73 -11.48 -8.47
C ASN A 43 8.41 -10.69 -8.32
N TYR A 44 8.46 -9.44 -7.81
CA TYR A 44 7.30 -8.55 -7.77
C TYR A 44 7.05 -7.79 -9.08
N LYS A 45 7.92 -7.92 -10.08
CA LYS A 45 7.51 -7.56 -11.43
C LYS A 45 6.36 -8.49 -11.79
N LEU A 46 5.12 -7.97 -11.66
CA LEU A 46 3.95 -8.56 -12.31
C LEU A 46 4.43 -9.19 -13.61
N SER A 47 4.16 -10.48 -13.82
CA SER A 47 4.53 -11.10 -15.10
C SER A 47 4.06 -10.17 -16.21
N ASP A 48 4.78 -10.08 -17.33
CA ASP A 48 4.40 -9.17 -18.44
C ASP A 48 2.95 -9.39 -18.89
N THR A 49 2.37 -10.56 -18.60
CA THR A 49 0.97 -10.91 -18.80
C THR A 49 0.05 -10.02 -17.96
N TYR A 50 0.29 -9.89 -16.66
CA TYR A 50 -0.57 -9.10 -15.76
C TYR A 50 -0.39 -7.58 -15.92
N ARG A 51 0.73 -7.09 -16.43
CA ARG A 51 0.96 -5.67 -16.65
C ARG A 51 0.04 -5.03 -17.68
N ASN A 52 -0.45 -5.82 -18.64
CA ASN A 52 -1.32 -5.36 -19.70
C ASN A 52 -2.81 -5.58 -19.38
N GLU A 53 -3.12 -6.31 -18.31
CA GLU A 53 -4.49 -6.51 -17.84
C GLU A 53 -4.99 -5.28 -17.08
N SER A 54 -6.27 -5.04 -17.17
CA SER A 54 -6.99 -4.11 -16.29
C SER A 54 -7.60 -4.88 -15.11
N LEU A 55 -8.15 -4.15 -14.12
CA LEU A 55 -8.93 -4.78 -13.06
C LEU A 55 -10.14 -5.52 -13.64
N LEU A 56 -10.79 -4.94 -14.66
CA LEU A 56 -11.93 -5.58 -15.33
C LEU A 56 -11.53 -6.86 -16.05
N ASP A 57 -10.42 -6.85 -16.80
CA ASP A 57 -9.95 -8.08 -17.48
C ASP A 57 -9.72 -9.19 -16.47
N ARG A 58 -9.11 -8.86 -15.32
CA ARG A 58 -8.88 -9.81 -14.22
C ARG A 58 -10.19 -10.31 -13.63
N ALA A 59 -11.15 -9.41 -13.37
CA ALA A 59 -12.45 -9.78 -12.81
C ALA A 59 -13.23 -10.70 -13.76
N MET A 60 -13.28 -10.37 -15.04
CA MET A 60 -13.94 -11.20 -16.05
C MET A 60 -13.28 -12.58 -16.18
N PHE A 61 -11.95 -12.62 -16.28
CA PHE A 61 -11.19 -13.88 -16.38
C PHE A 61 -11.44 -14.80 -15.18
N VAL A 62 -11.43 -14.24 -13.95
CA VAL A 62 -11.65 -15.03 -12.74
C VAL A 62 -13.12 -15.49 -12.66
N THR A 63 -14.08 -14.62 -12.97
CA THR A 63 -15.50 -15.02 -13.00
C THR A 63 -15.76 -16.15 -14.01
N GLU A 64 -15.13 -16.09 -15.19
CA GLU A 64 -15.25 -17.17 -16.19
C GLU A 64 -14.64 -18.49 -15.71
N ARG A 65 -13.53 -18.42 -14.95
CA ARG A 65 -12.80 -19.59 -14.45
C ARG A 65 -13.44 -20.23 -13.21
N ASP A 66 -13.87 -19.40 -12.25
CA ASP A 66 -14.21 -19.81 -10.87
C ASP A 66 -15.64 -19.41 -10.45
N ASP A 67 -16.45 -18.90 -11.38
CA ASP A 67 -17.83 -18.42 -11.20
C ASP A 67 -17.98 -17.10 -10.43
N GLU A 68 -17.00 -16.67 -9.62
CA GLU A 68 -17.02 -15.46 -8.81
C GLU A 68 -15.58 -14.93 -8.64
N VAL A 69 -15.38 -13.61 -8.75
CA VAL A 69 -14.12 -12.97 -8.38
C VAL A 69 -14.20 -12.44 -6.94
N THR A 70 -13.23 -12.83 -6.11
CA THR A 70 -13.11 -12.32 -4.74
C THR A 70 -12.12 -11.14 -4.68
N ILE A 71 -12.58 -10.00 -4.19
CA ILE A 71 -11.80 -8.77 -4.05
C ILE A 71 -11.67 -8.43 -2.57
N ALA A 72 -10.46 -8.36 -2.03
CA ALA A 72 -10.23 -7.82 -0.70
C ALA A 72 -9.96 -6.32 -0.77
N VAL A 73 -10.69 -5.51 -0.01
CA VAL A 73 -10.35 -4.10 0.20
C VAL A 73 -9.71 -3.96 1.58
N LEU A 74 -8.43 -3.59 1.61
CA LEU A 74 -7.63 -3.45 2.84
C LEU A 74 -7.40 -1.97 3.13
N GLY A 75 -7.50 -1.57 4.40
CA GLY A 75 -7.19 -0.18 4.75
C GLY A 75 -7.62 0.23 6.14
N SER A 76 -7.81 1.52 6.29
CA SER A 76 -8.12 2.20 7.55
C SER A 76 -9.62 2.37 7.81
N SER A 77 -10.00 3.39 8.59
CA SER A 77 -11.39 3.73 8.89
C SER A 77 -12.21 4.12 7.65
N VAL A 78 -11.57 4.68 6.63
CA VAL A 78 -12.24 5.08 5.38
C VAL A 78 -12.51 3.88 4.46
N THR A 79 -11.74 2.81 4.60
CA THR A 79 -12.04 1.51 3.97
C THR A 79 -13.07 0.73 4.80
N PHE A 80 -13.00 0.82 6.14
CA PHE A 80 -14.03 0.27 7.04
C PHE A 80 -15.43 0.84 6.75
N GLY A 81 -15.51 2.10 6.30
CA GLY A 81 -16.77 2.78 5.98
C GLY A 81 -17.26 3.77 7.03
N LYS A 82 -16.33 4.36 7.82
CA LYS A 82 -16.74 5.42 8.76
C LYS A 82 -17.25 6.65 7.99
N GLY A 83 -18.44 7.14 8.36
CA GLY A 83 -19.17 8.20 7.64
C GLY A 83 -20.11 7.69 6.55
N ALA A 84 -20.02 6.39 6.18
CA ALA A 84 -21.01 5.74 5.31
C ALA A 84 -22.30 5.40 6.05
N THR A 85 -23.39 5.26 5.31
CA THR A 85 -24.69 4.79 5.78
C THR A 85 -25.22 3.68 4.87
N GLU A 86 -26.32 3.02 5.27
CA GLU A 86 -26.96 1.99 4.45
C GLU A 86 -27.38 2.54 3.06
N ASP A 87 -27.90 3.79 3.02
CA ASP A 87 -28.31 4.44 1.77
C ASP A 87 -27.14 5.12 1.02
N GLN A 88 -25.98 5.27 1.66
CA GLN A 88 -24.76 5.89 1.11
C GLN A 88 -23.55 5.04 1.49
N PRO A 89 -23.36 3.91 0.79
CA PRO A 89 -22.37 2.90 1.17
C PRO A 89 -20.91 3.36 0.94
N VAL A 90 -19.99 2.64 1.55
CA VAL A 90 -18.55 2.86 1.38
C VAL A 90 -18.10 2.50 -0.03
N TRP A 91 -16.98 3.07 -0.46
CA TRP A 91 -16.42 2.85 -1.80
C TRP A 91 -16.23 1.37 -2.18
N GLY A 92 -15.93 0.48 -1.22
CA GLY A 92 -15.80 -0.97 -1.46
C GLY A 92 -17.13 -1.63 -1.81
N ASP A 93 -18.22 -1.26 -1.13
CA ASP A 93 -19.57 -1.76 -1.43
C ASP A 93 -20.06 -1.20 -2.77
N LEU A 94 -19.74 0.06 -3.08
CA LEU A 94 -20.02 0.67 -4.39
C LEU A 94 -19.27 -0.04 -5.51
N LEU A 95 -18.02 -0.47 -5.26
CA LEU A 95 -17.24 -1.26 -6.21
C LEU A 95 -17.92 -2.61 -6.48
N GLU A 96 -18.33 -3.33 -5.44
CA GLU A 96 -19.05 -4.61 -5.60
C GLU A 96 -20.32 -4.43 -6.42
N ALA A 97 -21.16 -3.47 -6.07
CA ALA A 97 -22.38 -3.17 -6.79
C ALA A 97 -22.10 -2.81 -8.26
N GLY A 98 -21.14 -1.91 -8.50
CA GLY A 98 -20.78 -1.46 -9.85
C GLY A 98 -20.19 -2.57 -10.73
N LEU A 99 -19.42 -3.49 -10.17
CA LEU A 99 -18.92 -4.67 -10.93
C LEU A 99 -20.04 -5.66 -11.25
N ASN A 100 -20.96 -5.90 -10.31
CA ASN A 100 -22.09 -6.80 -10.50
C ASN A 100 -23.16 -6.25 -11.48
N GLU A 101 -23.12 -4.97 -11.83
CA GLU A 101 -23.92 -4.39 -12.91
C GLU A 101 -23.32 -4.64 -14.30
N MET A 102 -22.08 -5.14 -14.39
CA MET A 102 -21.38 -5.38 -15.64
C MET A 102 -21.62 -6.82 -16.13
N ASP A 103 -21.92 -6.97 -17.42
CA ASP A 103 -22.12 -8.30 -18.00
C ASP A 103 -20.86 -9.18 -17.87
N GLY A 104 -21.04 -10.39 -17.38
CA GLY A 104 -19.98 -11.40 -17.27
C GLY A 104 -19.08 -11.26 -16.03
N ILE A 105 -19.44 -10.41 -15.06
CA ILE A 105 -18.75 -10.29 -13.78
C ILE A 105 -19.72 -10.65 -12.64
N ILE A 106 -19.25 -11.55 -11.76
CA ILE A 106 -19.84 -11.81 -10.45
C ILE A 106 -18.76 -11.54 -9.44
N ALA A 107 -18.90 -10.44 -8.72
CA ALA A 107 -17.88 -9.96 -7.76
C ALA A 107 -18.39 -10.04 -6.33
N LYS A 108 -17.49 -10.42 -5.42
CA LYS A 108 -17.66 -10.36 -3.99
C LYS A 108 -16.54 -9.55 -3.37
N VAL A 109 -16.89 -8.50 -2.64
CA VAL A 109 -15.91 -7.67 -1.91
C VAL A 109 -15.86 -8.08 -0.43
N ILE A 110 -14.67 -8.37 0.08
CA ILE A 110 -14.40 -8.63 1.48
C ILE A 110 -13.74 -7.39 2.08
N ASN A 111 -14.40 -6.75 3.03
CA ASN A 111 -13.91 -5.52 3.64
C ASN A 111 -12.98 -5.82 4.82
N HIS A 112 -11.68 -5.53 4.63
CA HIS A 112 -10.60 -5.55 5.61
C HIS A 112 -10.20 -4.12 6.04
N GLY A 113 -11.17 -3.23 6.20
CA GLY A 113 -10.97 -1.91 6.79
C GLY A 113 -10.88 -1.99 8.32
N TYR A 114 -9.91 -1.30 8.91
CA TYR A 114 -9.68 -1.29 10.36
C TYR A 114 -9.62 0.15 10.89
N SER A 115 -10.67 0.56 11.59
CA SER A 115 -10.79 1.94 12.08
C SER A 115 -9.63 2.33 12.99
N GLY A 116 -8.93 3.41 12.63
CA GLY A 116 -7.82 3.96 13.37
C GLY A 116 -6.47 3.27 13.18
N TYR A 117 -6.34 2.29 12.29
CA TYR A 117 -5.10 1.56 12.04
C TYR A 117 -4.19 2.28 11.06
N SER A 118 -2.90 2.33 11.40
CA SER A 118 -1.79 2.66 10.52
C SER A 118 -1.27 1.39 9.82
N THR A 119 -0.31 1.52 8.90
CA THR A 119 0.40 0.38 8.30
C THR A 119 1.07 -0.49 9.37
N ALA A 120 1.73 0.13 10.36
CA ALA A 120 2.34 -0.57 11.49
C ALA A 120 1.30 -1.34 12.34
N ASP A 121 0.09 -0.80 12.52
CA ASP A 121 -0.99 -1.51 13.21
C ASP A 121 -1.49 -2.71 12.40
N LEU A 122 -1.61 -2.59 11.07
CA LEU A 122 -1.99 -3.72 10.21
C LEU A 122 -1.02 -4.89 10.38
N ILE A 123 0.28 -4.61 10.43
CA ILE A 123 1.33 -5.61 10.60
C ILE A 123 1.29 -6.19 12.02
N SER A 124 1.41 -5.33 13.05
CA SER A 124 1.55 -5.76 14.44
C SER A 124 0.33 -6.49 15.01
N ARG A 125 -0.84 -6.28 14.39
CA ARG A 125 -2.11 -6.91 14.78
C ARG A 125 -2.56 -8.01 13.80
N GLU A 126 -1.65 -8.53 12.98
CA GLU A 126 -1.84 -9.70 12.10
C GLU A 126 -3.04 -9.54 11.12
N LYS A 127 -3.29 -8.28 10.65
CA LYS A 127 -4.40 -8.02 9.74
C LYS A 127 -4.08 -8.45 8.31
N ILE A 128 -2.81 -8.50 7.96
CA ILE A 128 -2.35 -9.02 6.68
C ILE A 128 -2.63 -10.52 6.56
N ASP A 129 -2.45 -11.29 7.66
CA ASP A 129 -2.75 -12.71 7.68
C ASP A 129 -4.25 -13.02 7.47
N ALA A 130 -5.14 -12.09 7.89
CA ALA A 130 -6.56 -12.21 7.60
C ALA A 130 -6.86 -12.12 6.10
N VAL A 131 -6.23 -11.16 5.39
CA VAL A 131 -6.35 -11.02 3.93
C VAL A 131 -5.77 -12.25 3.21
N VAL A 132 -4.58 -12.70 3.63
CA VAL A 132 -3.91 -13.88 3.05
C VAL A 132 -4.79 -15.13 3.19
N LYS A 133 -5.47 -15.28 4.32
CA LYS A 133 -6.35 -16.44 4.58
C LYS A 133 -7.54 -16.49 3.63
N ASP A 134 -8.07 -15.34 3.22
CA ASP A 134 -9.23 -15.27 2.31
C ASP A 134 -8.85 -15.57 0.86
N LYS A 135 -7.55 -15.53 0.51
CA LYS A 135 -7.01 -15.83 -0.82
C LYS A 135 -7.73 -15.05 -1.94
N PRO A 136 -7.84 -13.73 -1.85
CA PRO A 136 -8.55 -12.95 -2.85
C PRO A 136 -7.83 -12.97 -4.21
N ASP A 137 -8.58 -12.81 -5.28
CA ASP A 137 -8.06 -12.68 -6.64
C ASP A 137 -7.50 -11.29 -6.92
N ILE A 138 -8.05 -10.29 -6.23
CA ILE A 138 -7.66 -8.89 -6.31
C ILE A 138 -7.59 -8.31 -4.89
N ILE A 139 -6.57 -7.52 -4.61
CA ILE A 139 -6.46 -6.70 -3.40
C ILE A 139 -6.42 -5.23 -3.82
N ILE A 140 -7.27 -4.40 -3.22
CA ILE A 140 -7.15 -2.95 -3.30
C ILE A 140 -6.76 -2.45 -1.91
N PHE A 141 -5.51 -1.99 -1.77
CA PHE A 141 -4.94 -1.58 -0.49
C PHE A 141 -4.90 -0.06 -0.37
N GLU A 142 -5.79 0.50 0.46
CA GLU A 142 -5.71 1.87 0.94
C GLU A 142 -4.60 1.96 2.00
N LEU A 143 -3.58 2.80 1.74
CA LEU A 143 -2.29 2.81 2.43
C LEU A 143 -2.32 3.32 3.89
N CYS A 144 -3.49 3.57 4.47
CA CYS A 144 -3.67 4.04 5.86
C CYS A 144 -2.97 5.38 6.16
N LEU A 145 -2.68 6.21 5.15
CA LEU A 145 -1.84 7.40 5.32
C LEU A 145 -2.44 8.45 6.27
N ILE A 146 -3.77 8.53 6.37
CA ILE A 146 -4.46 9.38 7.35
C ILE A 146 -4.00 9.04 8.78
N ASN A 147 -3.92 7.75 9.09
CA ASN A 147 -3.52 7.28 10.43
C ASN A 147 -1.99 7.31 10.62
N ASN A 148 -1.22 7.09 9.56
CA ASN A 148 0.23 7.22 9.63
C ASN A 148 0.66 8.67 9.87
N ASN A 149 -0.05 9.65 9.28
CA ASN A 149 0.26 11.06 9.41
C ASN A 149 -0.25 11.69 10.72
N ARG A 150 -1.32 11.16 11.34
CA ARG A 150 -1.89 11.72 12.58
C ARG A 150 -0.89 11.68 13.74
N TYR A 151 -1.15 12.48 14.79
CA TYR A 151 -0.30 12.48 15.99
C TYR A 151 -0.46 11.18 16.84
N PRO A 152 0.62 10.54 17.29
CA PRO A 152 2.02 10.79 16.88
C PRO A 152 2.24 10.33 15.43
N GLN A 153 2.82 11.22 14.61
CA GLN A 153 3.08 10.91 13.20
C GLN A 153 4.10 9.78 13.08
N ASN A 154 3.78 8.77 12.25
CA ASN A 154 4.72 7.71 11.92
C ASN A 154 5.85 8.27 11.04
N ASP A 155 7.06 7.79 11.25
CA ASP A 155 8.18 8.13 10.37
C ASP A 155 7.90 7.66 8.94
N ILE A 156 8.14 8.53 7.95
CA ILE A 156 7.86 8.23 6.54
C ILE A 156 8.69 7.04 6.04
N ASN A 157 9.96 6.93 6.45
CA ASN A 157 10.80 5.81 6.04
C ASN A 157 10.30 4.50 6.65
N GLN A 158 9.83 4.55 7.91
CA GLN A 158 9.19 3.36 8.51
C GLN A 158 7.90 2.99 7.75
N THR A 159 7.08 3.95 7.36
CA THR A 159 5.89 3.68 6.54
C THR A 159 6.24 3.06 5.19
N LYS A 160 7.32 3.52 4.53
CA LYS A 160 7.84 2.90 3.30
C LYS A 160 8.25 1.44 3.53
N LEU A 161 8.92 1.16 4.65
CA LEU A 161 9.31 -0.21 5.04
C LEU A 161 8.09 -1.08 5.37
N ASP A 162 7.09 -0.54 6.04
CA ASP A 162 5.85 -1.24 6.34
C ASP A 162 5.11 -1.64 5.06
N ILE A 163 4.96 -0.68 4.11
CA ILE A 163 4.34 -0.96 2.80
C ILE A 163 5.13 -2.03 2.05
N GLN A 164 6.46 -1.93 2.01
CA GLN A 164 7.31 -2.94 1.39
C GLN A 164 7.08 -4.32 2.01
N TRP A 165 7.08 -4.41 3.34
CA TRP A 165 6.84 -5.66 4.04
C TRP A 165 5.47 -6.28 3.71
N ILE A 166 4.41 -5.44 3.66
CA ILE A 166 3.06 -5.90 3.30
C ILE A 166 3.05 -6.44 1.87
N MET A 167 3.68 -5.70 0.93
CA MET A 167 3.74 -6.08 -0.46
C MET A 167 4.56 -7.37 -0.68
N ASP A 168 5.69 -7.51 0.02
CA ASP A 168 6.49 -8.75 0.01
C ASP A 168 5.66 -9.94 0.51
N ARG A 169 4.89 -9.74 1.59
CA ARG A 169 4.02 -10.77 2.16
C ARG A 169 2.94 -11.22 1.17
N PHE A 170 2.29 -10.28 0.48
CA PHE A 170 1.32 -10.62 -0.56
C PHE A 170 1.96 -11.36 -1.74
N SER A 171 3.14 -10.93 -2.18
CA SER A 171 3.87 -11.61 -3.25
C SER A 171 4.25 -13.05 -2.90
N GLU A 172 4.66 -13.29 -1.66
CA GLU A 172 5.09 -14.61 -1.19
C GLU A 172 3.89 -15.56 -1.00
N GLU A 173 2.79 -15.08 -0.40
CA GLU A 173 1.66 -15.92 -0.01
C GLU A 173 0.54 -15.96 -1.04
N LEU A 174 0.44 -14.94 -1.91
CA LEU A 174 -0.62 -14.74 -2.89
C LEU A 174 -0.02 -14.38 -4.27
N PRO A 175 0.83 -15.23 -4.86
CA PRO A 175 1.59 -14.89 -6.08
C PRO A 175 0.70 -14.63 -7.31
N ASP A 176 -0.53 -15.12 -7.33
CA ASP A 176 -1.48 -14.96 -8.43
C ASP A 176 -2.49 -13.83 -8.21
N THR A 177 -2.42 -13.13 -7.06
CA THR A 177 -3.34 -12.04 -6.73
C THR A 177 -2.88 -10.72 -7.34
N LEU A 178 -3.79 -10.00 -8.01
CA LEU A 178 -3.54 -8.63 -8.45
C LEU A 178 -3.63 -7.69 -7.24
N VAL A 179 -2.56 -6.96 -6.95
CA VAL A 179 -2.53 -5.98 -5.86
C VAL A 179 -2.46 -4.57 -6.44
N ILE A 180 -3.44 -3.72 -6.11
CA ILE A 180 -3.49 -2.31 -6.47
C ILE A 180 -3.43 -1.49 -5.18
N LEU A 181 -2.48 -0.56 -5.08
CA LEU A 181 -2.37 0.35 -3.96
C LEU A 181 -3.16 1.64 -4.26
N GLN A 182 -3.68 2.28 -3.22
CA GLN A 182 -4.27 3.60 -3.36
C GLN A 182 -4.05 4.46 -2.11
N THR A 183 -3.98 5.77 -2.31
CA THR A 183 -4.06 6.75 -1.22
C THR A 183 -5.50 6.92 -0.74
N ALA A 184 -5.70 7.58 0.41
CA ALA A 184 -7.03 7.88 0.92
C ALA A 184 -7.55 9.24 0.42
N ASN A 185 -8.67 9.70 0.95
CA ASN A 185 -9.28 10.99 0.65
C ASN A 185 -8.50 12.17 1.25
N PRO A 186 -8.66 13.40 0.72
CA PRO A 186 -8.24 14.62 1.39
C PRO A 186 -9.01 14.85 2.69
N THR A 187 -8.39 15.58 3.64
CA THR A 187 -8.95 15.93 4.95
C THR A 187 -8.76 17.41 5.23
N ILE A 188 -9.47 17.99 6.21
CA ILE A 188 -9.26 19.39 6.61
C ILE A 188 -7.96 19.60 7.42
N TYR A 189 -7.24 18.52 7.76
CA TYR A 189 -6.06 18.57 8.61
C TYR A 189 -4.73 18.64 7.84
N ASN A 190 -4.76 18.98 6.57
CA ASN A 190 -3.55 19.01 5.73
C ASN A 190 -2.40 19.83 6.34
N ASP A 191 -2.69 20.92 7.06
CA ASP A 191 -1.70 21.87 7.56
C ASP A 191 -1.47 21.83 9.09
N VAL A 192 -2.16 20.95 9.82
CA VAL A 192 -2.17 20.96 11.29
C VAL A 192 -0.81 20.66 11.93
N PHE A 193 0.09 19.99 11.22
CA PHE A 193 1.38 19.54 11.78
C PHE A 193 2.57 20.46 11.46
N LEU A 194 2.37 21.58 10.77
CA LEU A 194 3.46 22.49 10.39
C LEU A 194 4.18 23.10 11.59
N GLU A 195 3.47 23.38 12.69
CA GLU A 195 4.02 24.02 13.88
C GLU A 195 5.01 23.13 14.66
N ASP A 196 4.88 21.80 14.56
CA ASP A 196 5.71 20.83 15.28
C ASP A 196 6.92 20.33 14.48
N GLY A 197 7.20 20.92 13.31
CA GLY A 197 8.28 20.47 12.42
C GLY A 197 8.00 19.11 11.76
N LYS A 198 6.75 18.67 11.75
CA LYS A 198 6.28 17.48 11.06
C LYS A 198 5.79 17.86 9.67
N VAL A 199 5.76 16.87 8.78
CA VAL A 199 5.26 17.07 7.43
C VAL A 199 3.73 17.12 7.42
N THR A 200 3.15 17.90 6.50
CA THR A 200 1.71 17.97 6.28
C THR A 200 1.19 16.65 5.73
N TYR A 201 -0.14 16.45 5.74
CA TYR A 201 -0.75 15.28 5.13
C TYR A 201 -0.51 15.24 3.61
N ASP A 202 -0.54 16.39 2.95
CA ASP A 202 -0.17 16.53 1.53
C ASP A 202 1.28 16.09 1.26
N GLN A 203 2.24 16.60 2.03
CA GLN A 203 3.64 16.19 1.91
C GLN A 203 3.84 14.69 2.17
N TYR A 204 3.10 14.13 3.14
CA TYR A 204 3.17 12.72 3.46
C TYR A 204 2.64 11.85 2.32
N ASN A 205 1.49 12.23 1.71
CA ASN A 205 0.93 11.56 0.53
C ASN A 205 1.90 11.64 -0.66
N ASN A 206 2.46 12.82 -0.94
CA ASN A 206 3.42 13.03 -2.03
C ASN A 206 4.65 12.10 -1.88
N GLU A 207 5.26 12.07 -0.71
CA GLU A 207 6.44 11.23 -0.43
C GLU A 207 6.16 9.73 -0.59
N ILE A 208 4.99 9.27 -0.15
CA ILE A 208 4.60 7.87 -0.29
C ILE A 208 4.20 7.55 -1.73
N ALA A 209 3.47 8.45 -2.41
CA ALA A 209 3.11 8.27 -3.81
C ALA A 209 4.36 8.13 -4.71
N GLU A 210 5.36 9.00 -4.54
CA GLU A 210 6.63 8.91 -5.26
C GLU A 210 7.36 7.59 -4.97
N TYR A 211 7.36 7.14 -3.71
CA TYR A 211 7.93 5.86 -3.35
C TYR A 211 7.24 4.69 -4.05
N VAL A 212 5.90 4.63 -4.02
CA VAL A 212 5.11 3.56 -4.63
C VAL A 212 5.30 3.52 -6.15
N LYS A 213 5.27 4.68 -6.81
CA LYS A 213 5.55 4.82 -8.25
C LYS A 213 6.95 4.34 -8.61
N ALA A 214 7.97 4.67 -7.80
CA ALA A 214 9.34 4.20 -8.01
C ALA A 214 9.49 2.67 -7.91
N GLN A 215 8.62 1.99 -7.13
CA GLN A 215 8.55 0.52 -7.09
C GLN A 215 7.84 -0.07 -8.32
N GLN A 216 7.20 0.75 -9.15
CA GLN A 216 6.39 0.31 -10.31
C GLN A 216 5.20 -0.59 -9.90
N TRP A 217 4.66 -0.43 -8.71
CA TRP A 217 3.44 -1.10 -8.27
C TRP A 217 2.21 -0.44 -8.88
N PRO A 218 1.15 -1.20 -9.22
CA PRO A 218 -0.12 -0.62 -9.63
C PRO A 218 -0.64 0.33 -8.54
N PHE A 219 -0.89 1.60 -8.90
CA PHE A 219 -1.18 2.63 -7.92
C PHE A 219 -2.23 3.61 -8.41
N ILE A 220 -3.19 3.93 -7.56
CA ILE A 220 -4.21 4.96 -7.79
C ILE A 220 -4.01 6.07 -6.75
N ASP A 221 -3.61 7.23 -7.20
CA ASP A 221 -3.42 8.40 -6.34
C ASP A 221 -4.76 9.09 -6.05
N THR A 222 -5.60 8.39 -5.30
CA THR A 222 -6.96 8.83 -4.96
C THR A 222 -6.98 10.20 -4.30
N TYR A 223 -5.98 10.51 -3.46
CA TYR A 223 -5.85 11.80 -2.79
C TYR A 223 -5.83 12.96 -3.79
N HIS A 224 -4.90 12.96 -4.74
CA HIS A 224 -4.79 14.04 -5.74
C HIS A 224 -5.92 14.00 -6.78
N LEU A 225 -6.39 12.80 -7.13
CA LEU A 225 -7.54 12.68 -8.03
C LEU A 225 -8.81 13.28 -7.44
N MET A 226 -9.07 13.06 -6.15
CA MET A 226 -10.21 13.68 -5.46
C MET A 226 -10.06 15.20 -5.40
N GLN A 227 -8.87 15.72 -5.07
CA GLN A 227 -8.62 17.16 -5.06
C GLN A 227 -8.89 17.77 -6.44
N THR A 228 -8.33 17.19 -7.51
CA THR A 228 -8.56 17.66 -8.88
C THR A 228 -10.04 17.63 -9.24
N LYS A 229 -10.75 16.55 -8.92
CA LYS A 229 -12.18 16.42 -9.22
C LYS A 229 -13.04 17.42 -8.44
N MET A 230 -12.68 17.68 -7.18
CA MET A 230 -13.32 18.71 -6.36
C MET A 230 -13.13 20.10 -6.94
N GLU A 231 -11.92 20.44 -7.38
CA GLU A 231 -11.64 21.70 -8.07
C GLU A 231 -12.47 21.84 -9.35
N ASP A 232 -12.50 20.83 -10.20
CA ASP A 232 -13.26 20.81 -11.46
C ASP A 232 -14.77 20.98 -11.23
N GLN A 233 -15.30 20.43 -10.12
CA GLN A 233 -16.72 20.50 -9.76
C GLN A 233 -17.04 21.66 -8.82
N ASN A 234 -16.03 22.43 -8.40
CA ASN A 234 -16.15 23.52 -7.42
C ASN A 234 -16.79 23.05 -6.10
N LEU A 235 -16.39 21.84 -5.63
CA LEU A 235 -16.83 21.27 -4.35
C LEU A 235 -15.88 21.70 -3.23
N ALA A 236 -16.45 22.17 -2.13
CA ALA A 236 -15.69 22.41 -0.91
C ALA A 236 -15.40 21.08 -0.19
N ILE A 237 -14.32 21.01 0.61
CA ILE A 237 -13.94 19.80 1.31
C ILE A 237 -14.98 19.34 2.32
N GLU A 238 -15.69 20.28 2.93
CA GLU A 238 -16.77 20.02 3.89
C GLU A 238 -17.99 19.34 3.24
N GLU A 239 -18.15 19.45 1.92
CA GLU A 239 -19.25 18.83 1.20
C GLU A 239 -19.04 17.34 0.98
N ILE A 240 -17.77 16.87 1.03
CA ILE A 240 -17.41 15.46 0.82
C ILE A 240 -17.10 14.71 2.13
N LEU A 241 -17.09 15.39 3.27
CA LEU A 241 -16.76 14.81 4.57
C LEU A 241 -17.96 14.74 5.51
N ASP A 242 -18.06 13.67 6.29
CA ASP A 242 -19.02 13.51 7.40
C ASP A 242 -18.52 14.22 8.67
N ASP A 243 -17.23 14.11 8.90
CA ASP A 243 -16.51 14.85 9.95
C ASP A 243 -15.27 15.52 9.30
N ASN A 244 -14.27 15.84 10.07
CA ASN A 244 -13.07 16.51 9.53
C ASN A 244 -12.13 15.58 8.74
N VAL A 245 -12.42 14.27 8.69
CA VAL A 245 -11.52 13.23 8.17
C VAL A 245 -12.24 12.26 7.24
N HIS A 246 -13.39 11.77 7.64
CA HIS A 246 -14.04 10.63 6.99
C HIS A 246 -15.00 11.11 5.90
N PRO A 247 -14.99 10.47 4.71
CA PRO A 247 -15.95 10.80 3.67
C PRO A 247 -17.40 10.56 4.13
N ASN A 248 -18.31 11.41 3.68
CA ASN A 248 -19.74 11.15 3.66
C ASN A 248 -20.13 10.42 2.36
N GLY A 249 -21.41 10.23 2.10
CA GLY A 249 -21.88 9.56 0.89
C GLY A 249 -21.42 10.24 -0.42
N VAL A 250 -21.32 11.58 -0.45
CA VAL A 250 -20.80 12.31 -1.62
C VAL A 250 -19.32 11.99 -1.83
N GLY A 251 -18.53 11.99 -0.76
CA GLY A 251 -17.10 11.67 -0.81
C GLY A 251 -16.84 10.22 -1.20
N TYR A 252 -17.61 9.25 -0.69
CA TYR A 252 -17.45 7.85 -1.08
C TYR A 252 -17.88 7.60 -2.53
N ASN A 253 -18.93 8.25 -3.00
CA ASN A 253 -19.34 8.17 -4.39
C ASN A 253 -18.28 8.80 -5.31
N LEU A 254 -17.72 9.95 -4.94
CA LEU A 254 -16.61 10.59 -5.68
C LEU A 254 -15.41 9.64 -5.79
N TRP A 255 -15.03 8.98 -4.68
CA TRP A 255 -13.96 7.98 -4.65
C TRP A 255 -14.25 6.82 -5.61
N PHE A 256 -15.46 6.26 -5.54
CA PHE A 256 -15.86 5.16 -6.42
C PHE A 256 -15.87 5.56 -7.89
N GLU A 257 -16.37 6.74 -8.26
CA GLU A 257 -16.35 7.21 -9.66
C GLU A 257 -14.92 7.33 -10.20
N LEU A 258 -13.98 7.83 -9.40
CA LEU A 258 -12.57 7.89 -9.78
C LEU A 258 -11.94 6.50 -9.96
N LEU A 259 -12.30 5.53 -9.11
CA LEU A 259 -11.90 4.15 -9.25
C LEU A 259 -12.53 3.53 -10.51
N LYS A 260 -13.82 3.75 -10.75
CA LYS A 260 -14.58 3.26 -11.90
C LYS A 260 -13.98 3.72 -13.23
N GLU A 261 -13.55 4.98 -13.34
CA GLU A 261 -12.86 5.52 -14.52
C GLU A 261 -11.57 4.74 -14.85
N ARG A 262 -11.00 3.99 -13.87
CA ARG A 262 -9.73 3.26 -13.97
C ARG A 262 -9.86 1.74 -14.04
N LEU A 263 -11.06 1.21 -13.88
CA LEU A 263 -11.27 -0.24 -13.88
C LEU A 263 -10.80 -0.92 -15.17
N ASN A 264 -10.91 -0.22 -16.30
CA ASN A 264 -10.51 -0.73 -17.63
C ASN A 264 -9.11 -0.25 -18.07
N MET A 265 -8.37 0.45 -17.20
CA MET A 265 -7.00 0.87 -17.53
C MET A 265 -6.04 -0.29 -17.29
N PRO A 266 -5.08 -0.53 -18.19
CA PRO A 266 -4.00 -1.48 -17.92
C PRO A 266 -3.29 -1.12 -16.61
N VAL A 267 -3.06 -2.11 -15.73
CA VAL A 267 -2.48 -1.85 -14.39
C VAL A 267 -1.11 -1.16 -14.44
N LYS A 268 -0.35 -1.34 -15.54
CA LYS A 268 0.91 -0.61 -15.77
C LYS A 268 0.74 0.90 -15.98
N GLU A 269 -0.48 1.36 -16.26
CA GLU A 269 -0.83 2.77 -16.51
C GLU A 269 -1.50 3.42 -15.29
N LEU A 270 -1.73 2.63 -14.22
CA LEU A 270 -2.20 3.14 -12.94
C LEU A 270 -1.02 3.75 -12.18
N HIS A 271 -0.85 5.10 -12.27
CA HIS A 271 0.23 5.85 -11.60
C HIS A 271 -0.27 7.19 -11.09
#